data_aca8bbc2071c9d1e56368c2ef7a48cbe
#
_entry.id   aca8bbc2071c9d1e56368c2ef7a48cbe
#
_cell.length_a   1.000
_cell.length_b   1.000
_cell.length_c   1.000
_cell.angle_alpha   90.00
_cell.angle_beta   90.00
_cell.angle_gamma   90.00
#
_symmetry.space_group_name_H-M   'P 1'
#
loop_
_entity.id
_entity.type
_entity.pdbx_description
1 polymer ?
#
loop_
_entity_poly.entity_id
_entity_poly.type
_entity_poly.pdbx_seq_one_letter_code
_entity_poly.pdbx_strand_id
1 'polypeptide(L)'
;TVSELRQGLHESSHLPSKYFHDEQLEILNILNNGKNVVVSAPTSFGKSLLIEEIVASNQFKNIVVIQPTLALLDETRKNLMKYNDKYKLIVRTSQEPNKEIGNIYLFTAERVNEYKYFASVDFLIIDEFYKLSGQRDDERSSSLNNAFYRIINRFHPRFYLLGPNIDEISHGFEEAFNAVFYRSKYILVDSQQIDIYKDHVGEFGDRGKKRHYKEKVLFDLLVSLRNEQNIIYCSSPNRVRYLAKTFAEYLKSINMT
;
A
#
# COMPACT_ATOMS: atom_id res chain seq x y z
N THR A 1 -31.71 -3.87 17.73
CA THR A 1 -31.22 -2.55 18.19
C THR A 1 -30.64 -1.76 17.02
N VAL A 2 -30.46 -0.43 17.18
CA VAL A 2 -29.80 0.42 16.16
C VAL A 2 -28.38 -0.08 15.84
N SER A 3 -27.70 -0.66 16.84
CA SER A 3 -26.37 -1.29 16.68
C SER A 3 -26.43 -2.52 15.78
N GLU A 4 -27.40 -3.38 15.90
CA GLU A 4 -27.56 -4.60 15.05
C GLU A 4 -27.94 -4.22 13.62
N LEU A 5 -28.77 -3.19 13.44
CA LEU A 5 -29.10 -2.65 12.11
C LEU A 5 -27.84 -2.07 11.43
N ARG A 6 -27.02 -1.32 12.18
CA ARG A 6 -25.75 -0.80 11.68
C ARG A 6 -24.78 -1.94 11.31
N GLN A 7 -24.63 -2.95 12.16
CA GLN A 7 -23.81 -4.14 11.86
C GLN A 7 -24.27 -4.83 10.58
N GLY A 8 -25.59 -5.02 10.38
CA GLY A 8 -26.12 -5.64 9.17
C GLY A 8 -25.83 -4.84 7.89
N LEU A 9 -25.77 -3.51 7.96
CA LEU A 9 -25.45 -2.64 6.81
C LEU A 9 -23.95 -2.67 6.45
N HIS A 10 -23.10 -3.05 7.38
CA HIS A 10 -21.64 -3.09 7.22
C HIS A 10 -21.10 -4.50 6.97
N GLU A 11 -21.94 -5.52 7.06
CA GLU A 11 -21.52 -6.89 6.80
C GLU A 11 -21.15 -7.10 5.32
N SER A 12 -20.05 -7.81 5.10
CA SER A 12 -19.64 -8.19 3.76
C SER A 12 -20.66 -9.12 3.11
N SER A 13 -20.93 -8.90 1.84
CA SER A 13 -21.83 -9.77 1.07
C SER A 13 -21.20 -11.14 0.73
N HIS A 14 -19.88 -11.26 0.76
CA HIS A 14 -19.15 -12.43 0.31
C HIS A 14 -18.21 -13.04 1.36
N LEU A 15 -17.92 -12.28 2.45
CA LEU A 15 -17.02 -12.70 3.52
C LEU A 15 -17.79 -12.86 4.83
N PRO A 16 -18.15 -14.08 5.25
CA PRO A 16 -18.92 -14.31 6.47
C PRO A 16 -18.26 -13.69 7.70
N SER A 17 -19.05 -13.00 8.51
CA SER A 17 -18.60 -12.36 9.77
C SER A 17 -17.50 -11.30 9.59
N LYS A 18 -17.39 -10.71 8.40
CA LYS A 18 -16.52 -9.55 8.15
C LYS A 18 -17.38 -8.31 7.95
N TYR A 19 -16.90 -7.22 8.52
CA TYR A 19 -17.57 -5.92 8.48
C TYR A 19 -16.66 -4.88 7.88
N PHE A 20 -17.23 -4.05 7.01
CA PHE A 20 -16.55 -2.92 6.40
C PHE A 20 -16.88 -1.63 7.15
N HIS A 21 -15.96 -0.72 7.23
CA HIS A 21 -16.27 0.64 7.63
C HIS A 21 -16.85 1.45 6.44
N ASP A 22 -17.47 2.60 6.73
CA ASP A 22 -18.20 3.40 5.72
C ASP A 22 -17.41 3.64 4.44
N GLU A 23 -16.15 4.07 4.54
CA GLU A 23 -15.32 4.37 3.37
C GLU A 23 -14.96 3.12 2.54
N GLN A 24 -14.84 1.95 3.16
CA GLN A 24 -14.66 0.68 2.42
C GLN A 24 -15.91 0.32 1.63
N LEU A 25 -17.08 0.54 2.21
CA LEU A 25 -18.36 0.33 1.51
C LEU A 25 -18.53 1.31 0.34
N GLU A 26 -18.14 2.57 0.49
CA GLU A 26 -18.14 3.54 -0.61
C GLU A 26 -17.25 3.07 -1.77
N ILE A 27 -16.05 2.61 -1.49
CA ILE A 27 -15.13 2.07 -2.50
C ILE A 27 -15.74 0.86 -3.20
N LEU A 28 -16.32 -0.08 -2.46
CA LEU A 28 -17.01 -1.24 -3.03
C LEU A 28 -18.18 -0.83 -3.90
N ASN A 29 -18.97 0.15 -3.49
CA ASN A 29 -20.07 0.70 -4.28
C ASN A 29 -19.58 1.33 -5.59
N ILE A 30 -18.48 2.08 -5.57
CA ILE A 30 -17.89 2.65 -6.78
C ILE A 30 -17.45 1.53 -7.73
N LEU A 31 -16.78 0.49 -7.20
CA LEU A 31 -16.39 -0.69 -7.99
C LEU A 31 -17.61 -1.45 -8.53
N ASN A 32 -18.65 -1.67 -7.74
CA ASN A 32 -19.86 -2.38 -8.15
C ASN A 32 -20.65 -1.62 -9.23
N ASN A 33 -20.55 -0.28 -9.24
CA ASN A 33 -21.12 0.56 -10.28
C ASN A 33 -20.28 0.61 -11.58
N GLY A 34 -19.29 -0.26 -11.73
CA GLY A 34 -18.51 -0.41 -12.95
C GLY A 34 -17.39 0.62 -13.14
N LYS A 35 -17.09 1.46 -12.15
CA LYS A 35 -15.98 2.39 -12.19
C LYS A 35 -14.70 1.77 -11.67
N ASN A 36 -13.59 2.25 -12.14
CA ASN A 36 -12.28 1.97 -11.58
C ASN A 36 -12.01 2.86 -10.37
N VAL A 37 -11.15 2.43 -9.45
CA VAL A 37 -10.87 3.21 -8.23
C VAL A 37 -9.37 3.31 -7.99
N VAL A 38 -8.95 4.52 -7.66
CA VAL A 38 -7.62 4.84 -7.16
C VAL A 38 -7.78 5.32 -5.72
N VAL A 39 -7.19 4.60 -4.76
CA VAL A 39 -7.37 4.89 -3.34
C VAL A 39 -6.08 5.37 -2.71
N SER A 40 -6.12 6.56 -2.14
CA SER A 40 -5.13 7.06 -1.19
C SER A 40 -5.62 6.79 0.22
N ALA A 41 -5.04 5.81 0.90
CA ALA A 41 -5.43 5.43 2.25
C ALA A 41 -4.25 4.92 3.07
N PRO A 42 -4.24 5.10 4.40
CA PRO A 42 -3.19 4.60 5.27
C PRO A 42 -3.09 3.06 5.21
N THR A 43 -1.97 2.51 5.69
CA THR A 43 -1.76 1.05 5.72
C THR A 43 -2.81 0.32 6.56
N SER A 44 -3.30 0.97 7.60
CA SER A 44 -4.33 0.46 8.52
C SER A 44 -5.76 0.46 7.96
N PHE A 45 -5.96 0.94 6.73
CA PHE A 45 -7.28 1.05 6.10
C PHE A 45 -7.98 -0.30 5.84
N GLY A 46 -7.29 -1.42 5.96
CA GLY A 46 -7.86 -2.74 5.67
C GLY A 46 -7.90 -3.08 4.18
N LYS A 47 -6.93 -2.60 3.41
CA LYS A 47 -6.81 -2.84 1.95
C LYS A 47 -6.89 -4.32 1.58
N SER A 48 -6.27 -5.21 2.37
CA SER A 48 -6.29 -6.66 2.14
C SER A 48 -7.71 -7.26 2.21
N LEU A 49 -8.58 -6.68 3.05
CA LEU A 49 -9.98 -7.11 3.16
C LEU A 49 -10.77 -6.78 1.88
N LEU A 50 -10.52 -5.62 1.26
CA LEU A 50 -11.14 -5.25 -0.01
C LEU A 50 -10.65 -6.13 -1.17
N ILE A 51 -9.35 -6.49 -1.19
CA ILE A 51 -8.82 -7.45 -2.17
C ILE A 51 -9.52 -8.80 -2.02
N GLU A 52 -9.68 -9.26 -0.79
CA GLU A 52 -10.36 -10.52 -0.51
C GLU A 52 -11.83 -10.49 -0.92
N GLU A 53 -12.55 -9.39 -0.68
CA GLU A 53 -13.95 -9.20 -1.09
C GLU A 53 -14.10 -9.31 -2.61
N ILE A 54 -13.22 -8.64 -3.37
CA ILE A 54 -13.20 -8.71 -4.85
C ILE A 54 -13.02 -10.17 -5.32
N VAL A 55 -12.11 -10.92 -4.70
CA VAL A 55 -11.89 -12.34 -5.02
C VAL A 55 -13.10 -13.18 -4.62
N ALA A 56 -13.63 -12.99 -3.42
CA ALA A 56 -14.76 -13.76 -2.88
C ALA A 56 -16.04 -13.58 -3.72
N SER A 57 -16.24 -12.40 -4.31
CA SER A 57 -17.38 -12.10 -5.19
C SER A 57 -17.44 -13.01 -6.41
N ASN A 58 -16.33 -13.60 -6.81
CA ASN A 58 -16.22 -14.49 -7.99
C ASN A 58 -16.71 -13.85 -9.30
N GLN A 59 -16.70 -12.52 -9.39
CA GLN A 59 -17.16 -11.78 -10.58
C GLN A 59 -16.11 -11.76 -11.71
N PHE A 60 -14.83 -11.95 -11.37
CA PHE A 60 -13.71 -11.84 -12.28
C PHE A 60 -12.99 -13.19 -12.40
N LYS A 61 -12.80 -13.67 -13.62
CA LYS A 61 -12.13 -14.96 -13.86
C LYS A 61 -10.61 -14.86 -13.74
N ASN A 62 -10.03 -13.78 -14.22
CA ASN A 62 -8.57 -13.59 -14.22
C ASN A 62 -8.20 -12.27 -13.52
N ILE A 63 -7.63 -12.39 -12.33
CA ILE A 63 -7.26 -11.26 -11.47
C ILE A 63 -5.74 -11.18 -11.38
N VAL A 64 -5.16 -10.01 -11.69
CA VAL A 64 -3.74 -9.75 -11.47
C VAL A 64 -3.57 -8.87 -10.24
N VAL A 65 -2.76 -9.30 -9.29
CA VAL A 65 -2.38 -8.55 -8.10
C VAL A 65 -0.89 -8.26 -8.16
N ILE A 66 -0.55 -6.98 -8.23
CA ILE A 66 0.84 -6.51 -8.23
C ILE A 66 1.16 -5.95 -6.84
N GLN A 67 2.18 -6.51 -6.20
CA GLN A 67 2.67 -6.03 -4.91
C GLN A 67 4.20 -5.86 -4.94
N PRO A 68 4.76 -4.90 -4.16
CA PRO A 68 6.16 -4.52 -4.30
C PRO A 68 7.15 -5.53 -3.73
N THR A 69 6.71 -6.46 -2.88
CA THR A 69 7.60 -7.41 -2.20
C THR A 69 7.06 -8.83 -2.21
N LEU A 70 7.98 -9.81 -2.19
CA LEU A 70 7.63 -11.22 -2.09
C LEU A 70 6.96 -11.56 -0.75
N ALA A 71 7.28 -10.84 0.31
CA ALA A 71 6.66 -11.04 1.63
C ALA A 71 5.16 -10.70 1.60
N LEU A 72 4.78 -9.55 1.02
CA LEU A 72 3.38 -9.17 0.84
C LEU A 72 2.64 -10.15 -0.08
N LEU A 73 3.28 -10.58 -1.16
CA LEU A 73 2.70 -11.59 -2.05
C LEU A 73 2.45 -12.93 -1.35
N ASP A 74 3.36 -13.36 -0.45
CA ASP A 74 3.17 -14.60 0.31
C ASP A 74 2.05 -14.47 1.35
N GLU A 75 1.92 -13.33 2.00
CA GLU A 75 0.79 -13.02 2.89
C GLU A 75 -0.54 -13.06 2.12
N THR A 76 -0.62 -12.35 1.00
CA THR A 76 -1.80 -12.36 0.13
C THR A 76 -2.12 -13.76 -0.37
N ARG A 77 -1.10 -14.53 -0.77
CA ARG A 77 -1.26 -15.93 -1.18
C ARG A 77 -1.89 -16.77 -0.08
N LYS A 78 -1.40 -16.66 1.16
CA LYS A 78 -1.94 -17.41 2.32
C LYS A 78 -3.41 -17.07 2.56
N ASN A 79 -3.76 -15.79 2.49
CA ASN A 79 -5.13 -15.32 2.69
C ASN A 79 -6.08 -15.80 1.60
N LEU A 80 -5.60 -15.92 0.35
CA LEU A 80 -6.41 -16.33 -0.79
C LEU A 80 -6.41 -17.84 -1.06
N MET A 81 -5.61 -18.64 -0.36
CA MET A 81 -5.58 -20.10 -0.53
C MET A 81 -6.93 -20.80 -0.29
N LYS A 82 -7.78 -20.21 0.52
CA LYS A 82 -9.13 -20.74 0.79
C LYS A 82 -10.08 -20.71 -0.42
N TYR A 83 -9.70 -20.00 -1.50
CA TYR A 83 -10.44 -19.92 -2.77
C TYR A 83 -9.87 -20.84 -3.86
N ASN A 84 -9.06 -21.84 -3.50
CA ASN A 84 -8.41 -22.74 -4.46
C ASN A 84 -9.42 -23.64 -5.24
N ASP A 85 -10.64 -23.76 -4.76
CA ASP A 85 -11.77 -24.40 -5.46
C ASP A 85 -12.24 -23.56 -6.67
N LYS A 86 -12.13 -22.24 -6.60
CA LYS A 86 -12.58 -21.28 -7.62
C LYS A 86 -11.46 -20.73 -8.46
N TYR A 87 -10.25 -20.64 -7.90
CA TYR A 87 -9.10 -19.97 -8.52
C TYR A 87 -7.81 -20.78 -8.39
N LYS A 88 -7.05 -20.85 -9.47
CA LYS A 88 -5.64 -21.24 -9.43
C LYS A 88 -4.78 -20.05 -9.04
N LEU A 89 -3.99 -20.18 -7.96
CA LEU A 89 -3.01 -19.17 -7.57
C LEU A 89 -1.71 -19.35 -8.35
N ILE A 90 -1.34 -18.35 -9.12
CA ILE A 90 -0.14 -18.32 -9.97
C ILE A 90 0.85 -17.35 -9.35
N VAL A 91 1.98 -17.88 -8.86
CA VAL A 91 3.02 -17.14 -8.15
C VAL A 91 4.38 -17.18 -8.85
N ARG A 92 4.52 -18.02 -9.89
CA ARG A 92 5.77 -18.16 -10.68
C ARG A 92 5.48 -17.91 -12.15
N THR A 93 6.42 -17.29 -12.84
CA THR A 93 6.30 -16.97 -14.27
C THR A 93 6.29 -18.20 -15.19
N SER A 94 6.70 -19.37 -14.67
CA SER A 94 6.64 -20.66 -15.37
C SER A 94 5.29 -21.41 -15.25
N GLN A 95 4.38 -20.93 -14.37
CA GLN A 95 3.07 -21.57 -14.21
C GLN A 95 2.11 -21.13 -15.31
N GLU A 96 1.45 -22.06 -15.94
CA GLU A 96 0.38 -21.78 -16.90
C GLU A 96 -0.96 -21.56 -16.20
N PRO A 97 -1.86 -20.74 -16.78
CA PRO A 97 -3.21 -20.53 -16.24
C PRO A 97 -4.05 -21.78 -16.34
N ASN A 98 -5.03 -21.90 -15.45
CA ASN A 98 -6.08 -22.90 -15.58
C ASN A 98 -7.13 -22.40 -16.59
N LYS A 99 -7.67 -23.30 -17.41
CA LYS A 99 -8.68 -22.98 -18.45
C LYS A 99 -10.11 -23.12 -17.93
N GLU A 100 -10.31 -23.96 -16.94
CA GLU A 100 -11.63 -24.30 -16.41
C GLU A 100 -12.08 -23.37 -15.28
N ILE A 101 -11.21 -23.16 -14.30
CA ILE A 101 -11.46 -22.25 -13.16
C ILE A 101 -10.78 -20.89 -13.36
N GLY A 102 -11.03 -19.96 -12.44
CA GLY A 102 -10.39 -18.65 -12.45
C GLY A 102 -8.89 -18.71 -12.13
N ASN A 103 -8.19 -17.62 -12.37
CA ASN A 103 -6.77 -17.49 -12.06
C ASN A 103 -6.51 -16.19 -11.28
N ILE A 104 -5.68 -16.27 -10.24
CA ILE A 104 -5.17 -15.11 -9.54
C ILE A 104 -3.65 -15.13 -9.70
N TYR A 105 -3.14 -14.09 -10.36
CA TYR A 105 -1.72 -13.90 -10.60
C TYR A 105 -1.17 -12.99 -9.50
N LEU A 106 -0.32 -13.52 -8.63
CA LEU A 106 0.32 -12.80 -7.53
C LEU A 106 1.77 -12.52 -7.94
N PHE A 107 2.03 -11.33 -8.45
CA PHE A 107 3.29 -10.98 -9.07
C PHE A 107 3.87 -9.66 -8.56
N THR A 108 5.20 -9.53 -8.63
CA THR A 108 5.84 -8.21 -8.68
C THR A 108 5.72 -7.64 -10.09
N ALA A 109 6.01 -6.35 -10.25
CA ALA A 109 5.95 -5.71 -11.56
C ALA A 109 6.87 -6.40 -12.59
N GLU A 110 8.07 -6.80 -12.16
CA GLU A 110 9.04 -7.51 -13.00
C GLU A 110 8.47 -8.84 -13.51
N ARG A 111 7.82 -9.61 -12.63
CA ARG A 111 7.18 -10.88 -13.00
C ARG A 111 6.02 -10.69 -13.97
N VAL A 112 5.24 -9.60 -13.84
CA VAL A 112 4.21 -9.25 -14.83
C VAL A 112 4.85 -9.03 -16.20
N ASN A 113 5.96 -8.30 -16.27
CA ASN A 113 6.66 -8.02 -17.52
C ASN A 113 7.26 -9.28 -18.17
N GLU A 114 7.69 -10.26 -17.38
CA GLU A 114 8.25 -11.54 -17.84
C GLU A 114 7.18 -12.56 -18.23
N TYR A 115 5.99 -12.48 -17.64
CA TYR A 115 4.98 -13.52 -17.80
C TYR A 115 4.37 -13.57 -19.20
N LYS A 116 4.38 -14.75 -19.83
CA LYS A 116 4.02 -14.94 -21.24
C LYS A 116 2.61 -15.50 -21.47
N TYR A 117 2.00 -16.07 -20.44
CA TYR A 117 0.78 -16.87 -20.58
C TYR A 117 -0.52 -16.12 -20.27
N PHE A 118 -0.51 -14.77 -20.19
CA PHE A 118 -1.76 -14.03 -20.07
C PHE A 118 -2.63 -14.21 -21.32
N ALA A 119 -3.79 -14.86 -21.15
CA ALA A 119 -4.81 -14.99 -22.18
C ALA A 119 -5.83 -13.84 -22.09
N SER A 120 -6.28 -13.53 -20.86
CA SER A 120 -7.10 -12.36 -20.52
C SER A 120 -6.77 -11.90 -19.11
N VAL A 121 -7.13 -10.66 -18.80
CA VAL A 121 -7.11 -10.08 -17.46
C VAL A 121 -8.39 -9.30 -17.29
N ASP A 122 -9.21 -9.66 -16.31
CA ASP A 122 -10.50 -9.03 -16.08
C ASP A 122 -10.42 -7.94 -15.01
N PHE A 123 -9.51 -8.13 -14.04
CA PHE A 123 -9.31 -7.20 -12.95
C PHE A 123 -7.83 -7.06 -12.59
N LEU A 124 -7.39 -5.83 -12.36
CA LEU A 124 -6.03 -5.49 -11.96
C LEU A 124 -6.03 -4.81 -10.60
N ILE A 125 -5.24 -5.32 -9.68
CA ILE A 125 -5.00 -4.71 -8.37
C ILE A 125 -3.52 -4.34 -8.28
N ILE A 126 -3.22 -3.08 -7.92
CA ILE A 126 -1.83 -2.65 -7.67
C ILE A 126 -1.76 -2.04 -6.28
N ASP A 127 -0.96 -2.65 -5.42
CA ASP A 127 -0.61 -2.10 -4.12
C ASP A 127 0.64 -1.22 -4.24
N GLU A 128 0.67 -0.12 -3.48
CA GLU A 128 1.71 0.91 -3.55
C GLU A 128 1.85 1.56 -4.93
N PHE A 129 0.72 1.84 -5.59
CA PHE A 129 0.70 2.36 -6.96
C PHE A 129 1.34 3.76 -7.10
N TYR A 130 1.52 4.52 -6.02
CA TYR A 130 2.23 5.81 -6.03
C TYR A 130 3.65 5.72 -6.60
N LYS A 131 4.20 4.52 -6.69
CA LYS A 131 5.48 4.25 -7.36
C LYS A 131 5.40 4.37 -8.88
N LEU A 132 4.21 4.52 -9.46
CA LEU A 132 4.02 4.88 -10.88
C LEU A 132 4.42 6.33 -11.19
N SER A 133 4.62 7.17 -10.16
CA SER A 133 4.99 8.57 -10.35
C SER A 133 6.36 8.70 -11.02
N GLY A 134 6.41 9.37 -12.19
CA GLY A 134 7.63 9.66 -12.94
C GLY A 134 8.61 10.61 -12.25
N GLN A 135 8.27 11.12 -11.06
CA GLN A 135 9.17 11.93 -10.22
C GLN A 135 10.23 11.09 -9.49
N ARG A 136 10.07 9.77 -9.49
CA ARG A 136 11.04 8.82 -8.92
C ARG A 136 11.65 8.01 -10.06
N ASP A 137 12.82 8.43 -10.47
CA ASP A 137 13.62 7.78 -11.51
C ASP A 137 14.36 6.56 -10.91
N ASP A 138 13.60 5.52 -10.53
CA ASP A 138 14.16 4.24 -10.11
C ASP A 138 13.68 3.10 -11.03
N GLU A 139 14.47 2.04 -11.13
CA GLU A 139 14.18 0.86 -11.97
C GLU A 139 12.83 0.21 -11.63
N ARG A 140 12.40 0.29 -10.36
CA ARG A 140 11.12 -0.27 -9.90
C ARG A 140 9.93 0.53 -10.39
N SER A 141 10.06 1.85 -10.45
CA SER A 141 9.05 2.73 -11.01
C SER A 141 8.86 2.44 -12.50
N SER A 142 9.95 2.32 -13.26
CA SER A 142 9.92 1.96 -14.68
C SER A 142 9.29 0.57 -14.90
N SER A 143 9.63 -0.41 -14.07
CA SER A 143 9.06 -1.76 -14.17
C SER A 143 7.55 -1.77 -13.91
N LEU A 144 7.08 -1.03 -12.90
CA LEU A 144 5.65 -0.94 -12.58
C LEU A 144 4.87 -0.19 -13.67
N ASN A 145 5.42 0.89 -14.21
CA ASN A 145 4.83 1.62 -15.34
C ASN A 145 4.65 0.71 -16.57
N ASN A 146 5.69 -0.06 -16.91
CA ASN A 146 5.64 -1.02 -18.02
C ASN A 146 4.59 -2.11 -17.77
N ALA A 147 4.51 -2.65 -16.55
CA ALA A 147 3.53 -3.67 -16.18
C ALA A 147 2.10 -3.13 -16.29
N PHE A 148 1.84 -1.94 -15.73
CA PHE A 148 0.55 -1.27 -15.81
C PHE A 148 0.15 -1.02 -17.27
N TYR A 149 1.01 -0.36 -18.05
CA TYR A 149 0.77 -0.06 -19.46
C TYR A 149 0.47 -1.33 -20.27
N ARG A 150 1.27 -2.38 -20.09
CA ARG A 150 1.09 -3.66 -20.79
C ARG A 150 -0.26 -4.31 -20.50
N ILE A 151 -0.68 -4.33 -19.25
CA ILE A 151 -1.95 -4.96 -18.84
C ILE A 151 -3.14 -4.11 -19.31
N ILE A 152 -3.10 -2.80 -19.07
CA ILE A 152 -4.19 -1.89 -19.44
C ILE A 152 -4.40 -1.86 -20.96
N ASN A 153 -3.36 -1.68 -21.75
CA ASN A 153 -3.49 -1.56 -23.19
C ASN A 153 -3.88 -2.87 -23.89
N ARG A 154 -3.47 -3.99 -23.35
CA ARG A 154 -3.76 -5.28 -23.99
C ARG A 154 -5.12 -5.86 -23.62
N PHE A 155 -5.54 -5.69 -22.36
CA PHE A 155 -6.69 -6.41 -21.82
C PHE A 155 -7.83 -5.50 -21.39
N HIS A 156 -7.58 -4.20 -21.18
CA HIS A 156 -8.56 -3.22 -20.70
C HIS A 156 -9.32 -3.67 -19.46
N PRO A 157 -8.62 -4.23 -18.44
CA PRO A 157 -9.28 -4.73 -17.25
C PRO A 157 -9.89 -3.58 -16.45
N ARG A 158 -10.82 -3.92 -15.59
CA ARG A 158 -11.14 -3.06 -14.46
C ARG A 158 -9.99 -3.05 -13.47
N PHE A 159 -9.88 -1.98 -12.66
CA PHE A 159 -8.78 -1.92 -11.71
C PHE A 159 -9.13 -1.28 -10.37
N TYR A 160 -8.32 -1.66 -9.39
CA TYR A 160 -8.27 -1.11 -8.05
C TYR A 160 -6.80 -0.80 -7.71
N LEU A 161 -6.45 0.49 -7.67
CA LEU A 161 -5.10 0.95 -7.36
C LEU A 161 -5.06 1.50 -5.94
N LEU A 162 -4.04 1.10 -5.18
CA LEU A 162 -3.92 1.38 -3.75
C LEU A 162 -2.58 2.02 -3.43
N GLY A 163 -2.59 3.02 -2.58
CA GLY A 163 -1.34 3.60 -2.06
C GLY A 163 -1.58 4.52 -0.87
N PRO A 164 -0.60 4.71 -0.01
CA PRO A 164 -0.66 5.69 1.05
C PRO A 164 -0.22 7.07 0.54
N ASN A 165 -0.73 8.12 1.18
CA ASN A 165 -0.22 9.50 1.03
C ASN A 165 -0.11 9.99 -0.42
N ILE A 166 -1.17 9.77 -1.20
CA ILE A 166 -1.30 10.32 -2.54
C ILE A 166 -2.20 11.54 -2.42
N ASP A 167 -1.68 12.70 -2.77
CA ASP A 167 -2.41 13.94 -2.67
C ASP A 167 -3.30 14.18 -3.89
N GLU A 168 -2.78 13.83 -5.07
CA GLU A 168 -3.46 13.99 -6.35
C GLU A 168 -3.00 12.95 -7.37
N ILE A 169 -3.78 12.76 -8.42
CA ILE A 169 -3.43 11.99 -9.60
C ILE A 169 -3.35 12.92 -10.82
N SER A 170 -2.70 12.46 -11.88
CA SER A 170 -2.54 13.26 -13.10
C SER A 170 -3.89 13.69 -13.66
N HIS A 171 -3.97 14.96 -14.06
CA HIS A 171 -5.16 15.51 -14.70
C HIS A 171 -5.59 14.67 -15.92
N GLY A 172 -6.90 14.40 -16.01
CA GLY A 172 -7.47 13.59 -17.11
C GLY A 172 -7.38 12.08 -16.89
N PHE A 173 -6.75 11.60 -15.82
CA PHE A 173 -6.66 10.17 -15.52
C PHE A 173 -8.05 9.56 -15.22
N GLU A 174 -8.86 10.27 -14.43
CA GLU A 174 -10.19 9.78 -14.04
C GLU A 174 -11.10 9.62 -15.26
N GLU A 175 -11.09 10.57 -16.18
CA GLU A 175 -11.87 10.51 -17.41
C GLU A 175 -11.35 9.44 -18.37
N ALA A 176 -10.02 9.38 -18.57
CA ALA A 176 -9.40 8.43 -19.49
C ALA A 176 -9.64 6.97 -19.12
N PHE A 177 -9.74 6.70 -17.82
CA PHE A 177 -9.87 5.33 -17.30
C PHE A 177 -11.21 5.04 -16.63
N ASN A 178 -12.22 5.93 -16.75
CA ASN A 178 -13.47 5.81 -16.00
C ASN A 178 -13.22 5.49 -14.53
N ALA A 179 -12.32 6.24 -13.90
CA ALA A 179 -11.86 6.02 -12.55
C ALA A 179 -12.37 7.10 -11.59
N VAL A 180 -12.34 6.79 -10.30
CA VAL A 180 -12.58 7.73 -9.21
C VAL A 180 -11.34 7.76 -8.32
N PHE A 181 -10.80 8.94 -8.06
CA PHE A 181 -9.78 9.13 -7.05
C PHE A 181 -10.42 9.30 -5.68
N TYR A 182 -10.23 8.32 -4.81
CA TYR A 182 -10.77 8.29 -3.46
C TYR A 182 -9.67 8.56 -2.45
N ARG A 183 -9.72 9.71 -1.79
CA ARG A 183 -8.82 10.06 -0.70
C ARG A 183 -9.50 9.77 0.63
N SER A 184 -9.03 8.72 1.31
CA SER A 184 -9.54 8.32 2.62
C SER A 184 -9.20 9.36 3.67
N LYS A 185 -10.17 9.66 4.52
CA LYS A 185 -10.02 10.46 5.75
C LYS A 185 -9.91 9.55 6.98
N TYR A 186 -9.81 8.23 6.76
CA TYR A 186 -9.77 7.25 7.82
C TYR A 186 -8.53 7.39 8.69
N ILE A 187 -8.75 7.64 9.96
CA ILE A 187 -7.70 7.81 10.97
C ILE A 187 -8.06 6.87 12.12
N LEU A 188 -7.20 5.87 12.38
CA LEU A 188 -7.36 4.94 13.51
C LEU A 188 -6.94 5.56 14.84
N VAL A 189 -6.02 6.53 14.80
CA VAL A 189 -5.40 7.13 15.98
C VAL A 189 -5.25 8.61 15.74
N ASP A 190 -5.57 9.42 16.72
CA ASP A 190 -5.23 10.84 16.68
C ASP A 190 -3.71 10.98 16.53
N SER A 191 -3.29 11.62 15.44
CA SER A 191 -1.89 11.82 15.14
C SER A 191 -1.59 13.31 15.05
N GLN A 192 -0.58 13.75 15.80
CA GLN A 192 -0.02 15.08 15.69
C GLN A 192 1.24 15.02 14.81
N GLN A 193 1.20 15.72 13.68
CA GLN A 193 2.38 15.86 12.82
C GLN A 193 3.17 17.10 13.22
N ILE A 194 4.41 16.89 13.66
CA ILE A 194 5.33 17.97 14.06
C ILE A 194 6.47 18.00 13.05
N ASP A 195 6.61 19.11 12.34
CA ASP A 195 7.71 19.35 11.41
C ASP A 195 8.78 20.22 12.07
N ILE A 196 9.76 19.57 12.69
CA ILE A 196 10.85 20.25 13.43
C ILE A 196 11.72 21.10 12.48
N TYR A 197 11.77 20.81 11.18
CA TYR A 197 12.55 21.61 10.23
C TYR A 197 11.98 23.02 10.03
N LYS A 198 10.68 23.21 10.23
CA LYS A 198 10.04 24.55 10.14
C LYS A 198 10.52 25.49 11.24
N ASP A 199 10.80 24.93 12.42
CA ASP A 199 11.26 25.71 13.58
C ASP A 199 12.76 26.00 13.53
N HIS A 200 13.52 25.30 12.67
CA HIS A 200 14.98 25.35 12.57
C HIS A 200 15.46 25.63 11.12
N VAL A 201 14.79 26.55 10.42
CA VAL A 201 15.12 26.87 9.02
C VAL A 201 16.56 27.34 8.90
N GLY A 202 17.36 26.62 8.08
CA GLY A 202 18.77 26.95 7.83
C GLY A 202 19.77 26.53 8.92
N GLU A 203 19.29 26.01 10.06
CA GLU A 203 20.14 25.57 11.18
C GLU A 203 20.61 24.11 11.03
N PHE A 204 19.81 23.27 10.39
CA PHE A 204 20.11 21.86 10.15
C PHE A 204 20.94 21.64 8.89
N GLY A 205 21.76 20.58 8.91
CA GLY A 205 22.55 20.13 7.76
C GLY A 205 23.18 18.77 8.01
N ASP A 206 23.85 18.26 6.98
CA ASP A 206 24.40 16.89 7.00
C ASP A 206 25.90 16.84 7.35
N ARG A 207 26.52 17.99 7.60
CA ARG A 207 27.97 18.10 7.94
C ARG A 207 28.23 19.08 9.08
N GLY A 208 29.31 18.82 9.82
CA GLY A 208 29.86 19.70 10.83
C GLY A 208 28.88 20.11 11.92
N LYS A 209 28.96 21.38 12.36
CA LYS A 209 28.13 21.91 13.46
C LYS A 209 26.61 21.76 13.23
N LYS A 210 26.15 21.97 11.98
CA LYS A 210 24.74 21.86 11.63
C LYS A 210 24.21 20.41 11.77
N ARG A 211 25.04 19.41 11.49
CA ARG A 211 24.72 17.99 11.74
C ARG A 211 24.63 17.69 13.22
N HIS A 212 25.59 18.12 14.01
CA HIS A 212 25.57 17.90 15.46
C HIS A 212 24.38 18.58 16.12
N TYR A 213 24.02 19.77 15.67
CA TYR A 213 22.84 20.46 16.19
C TYR A 213 21.55 19.72 15.86
N LYS A 214 21.38 19.26 14.62
CA LYS A 214 20.25 18.41 14.20
C LYS A 214 20.14 17.13 15.02
N GLU A 215 21.26 16.46 15.28
CA GLU A 215 21.29 15.25 16.11
C GLU A 215 20.96 15.56 17.58
N LYS A 216 21.44 16.67 18.12
CA LYS A 216 21.10 17.12 19.46
C LYS A 216 19.59 17.35 19.61
N VAL A 217 18.97 18.10 18.71
CA VAL A 217 17.52 18.36 18.75
C VAL A 217 16.72 17.07 18.68
N LEU A 218 17.13 16.09 17.87
CA LEU A 218 16.51 14.77 17.84
C LEU A 218 16.66 14.04 19.17
N PHE A 219 17.83 14.07 19.79
CA PHE A 219 18.10 13.41 21.06
C PHE A 219 17.33 14.04 22.22
N ASP A 220 17.24 15.37 22.24
CA ASP A 220 16.42 16.10 23.23
C ASP A 220 14.95 15.70 23.12
N LEU A 221 14.43 15.60 21.90
CA LEU A 221 13.06 15.10 21.64
C LEU A 221 12.89 13.67 22.15
N LEU A 222 13.81 12.77 21.85
CA LEU A 222 13.73 11.37 22.31
C LEU A 222 13.77 11.26 23.83
N VAL A 223 14.56 12.10 24.50
CA VAL A 223 14.60 12.17 25.96
C VAL A 223 13.27 12.68 26.52
N SER A 224 12.64 13.67 25.87
CA SER A 224 11.31 14.16 26.29
C SER A 224 10.21 13.11 26.15
N LEU A 225 10.32 12.22 25.16
CA LEU A 225 9.38 11.13 24.86
C LEU A 225 9.77 9.78 25.49
N ARG A 226 10.66 9.78 26.48
CA ARG A 226 11.23 8.54 27.06
C ARG A 226 10.22 7.55 27.65
N ASN A 227 9.03 8.03 28.01
CA ASN A 227 7.96 7.21 28.58
C ASN A 227 7.05 6.61 27.49
N GLU A 228 7.30 6.93 26.22
CA GLU A 228 6.53 6.49 25.05
C GLU A 228 7.33 5.48 24.24
N GLN A 229 6.63 4.70 23.41
CA GLN A 229 7.28 3.86 22.41
C GLN A 229 7.72 4.71 21.22
N ASN A 230 9.03 4.75 20.96
CA ASN A 230 9.60 5.54 19.88
C ASN A 230 10.12 4.66 18.75
N ILE A 231 9.75 4.98 17.51
CA ILE A 231 10.29 4.35 16.30
C ILE A 231 11.02 5.41 15.49
N ILE A 232 12.32 5.21 15.24
CA ILE A 232 13.15 6.13 14.48
C ILE A 232 13.46 5.51 13.12
N TYR A 233 12.95 6.13 12.05
CA TYR A 233 13.31 5.74 10.70
C TYR A 233 14.67 6.31 10.31
N CYS A 234 15.53 5.46 9.75
CA CYS A 234 16.82 5.84 9.20
C CYS A 234 16.96 5.36 7.74
N SER A 235 17.58 6.18 6.90
CA SER A 235 17.74 5.92 5.46
C SER A 235 18.67 4.74 5.12
N SER A 236 19.48 4.27 6.09
CA SER A 236 20.38 3.13 5.88
C SER A 236 20.73 2.40 7.19
N PRO A 237 21.12 1.09 7.14
CA PRO A 237 21.57 0.34 8.30
C PRO A 237 22.79 0.98 9.02
N ASN A 238 23.70 1.57 8.25
CA ASN A 238 24.85 2.27 8.83
C ASN A 238 24.43 3.50 9.62
N ARG A 239 23.42 4.23 9.15
CA ARG A 239 22.87 5.38 9.87
C ARG A 239 22.20 4.94 11.17
N VAL A 240 21.49 3.81 11.18
CA VAL A 240 20.89 3.23 12.40
C VAL A 240 21.96 2.97 13.45
N ARG A 241 23.03 2.26 13.08
CA ARG A 241 24.12 1.92 14.00
C ARG A 241 24.81 3.16 14.55
N TYR A 242 25.11 4.11 13.69
CA TYR A 242 25.71 5.39 14.08
C TYR A 242 24.84 6.14 15.07
N LEU A 243 23.55 6.31 14.73
CA LEU A 243 22.61 7.08 15.56
C LEU A 243 22.40 6.44 16.92
N ALA A 244 22.24 5.13 16.97
CA ALA A 244 22.09 4.39 18.23
C ALA A 244 23.31 4.55 19.15
N LYS A 245 24.53 4.45 18.59
CA LYS A 245 25.77 4.65 19.36
C LYS A 245 25.87 6.08 19.89
N THR A 246 25.66 7.07 19.04
CA THR A 246 25.76 8.49 19.41
C THR A 246 24.70 8.86 20.44
N PHE A 247 23.49 8.32 20.33
CA PHE A 247 22.43 8.52 21.31
C PHE A 247 22.78 7.92 22.66
N ALA A 248 23.35 6.71 22.71
CA ALA A 248 23.82 6.10 23.93
C ALA A 248 24.94 6.93 24.62
N GLU A 249 25.86 7.50 23.83
CA GLU A 249 26.88 8.42 24.34
C GLU A 249 26.26 9.73 24.87
N TYR A 250 25.24 10.25 24.19
CA TYR A 250 24.47 11.41 24.64
C TYR A 250 23.76 11.16 25.97
N LEU A 251 23.06 10.02 26.14
CA LEU A 251 22.41 9.66 27.40
C LEU A 251 23.39 9.59 28.57
N LYS A 252 24.58 9.02 28.36
CA LYS A 252 25.65 9.02 29.36
C LYS A 252 26.09 10.43 29.74
N SER A 253 26.20 11.34 28.77
CA SER A 253 26.62 12.71 29.00
C SER A 253 25.65 13.53 29.85
N ILE A 254 24.37 13.15 29.87
CA ILE A 254 23.31 13.79 30.66
C ILE A 254 22.95 12.97 31.92
N ASN A 255 23.80 11.99 32.32
CA ASN A 255 23.60 11.09 33.46
C ASN A 255 22.27 10.29 33.42
N MET A 256 21.82 9.92 32.25
CA MET A 256 20.68 9.02 32.02
C MET A 256 21.24 7.67 31.55
N THR A 257 21.21 6.67 32.41
CA THR A 257 21.60 5.26 32.12
C THR A 257 20.41 4.35 32.18
#